data_7a51f45b8008bde83cd9ac92319e8a98
#
_entry.id   7a51f45b8008bde83cd9ac92319e8a98
#
_cell.length_a   1.000
_cell.length_b   1.000
_cell.length_c   1.000
_cell.angle_alpha   90.00
_cell.angle_beta   90.00
_cell.angle_gamma   90.00
#
_symmetry.space_group_name_H-M   'P 1'
#
loop_
_entity.id
_entity.type
_entity.pdbx_description
1 polymer ?
#
loop_
_entity_poly.entity_id
_entity_poly.type
_entity_poly.pdbx_seq_one_letter_code
_entity_poly.pdbx_strand_id
1 'polypeptide(L)' 'MPAKNHLSQNQKQRLIKLLKESDDNYVREKVLILLLINDGKTYREISEFMEIAYTTVAD' A
#
# COMPACT_ATOMS: atom_id res chain seq x y z
N MET A 1 -4.04 9.00 12.47
CA MET A 1 -4.23 7.55 12.60
C MET A 1 -4.23 6.90 11.23
N PRO A 2 -3.66 5.72 11.12
CA PRO A 2 -3.74 5.03 9.84
C PRO A 2 -5.19 4.63 9.51
N ALA A 3 -5.52 4.70 8.25
CA ALA A 3 -6.85 4.31 7.79
C ALA A 3 -6.92 2.79 7.73
N LYS A 4 -7.73 2.19 8.60
CA LYS A 4 -7.89 0.75 8.65
C LYS A 4 -9.22 0.36 8.04
N ASN A 5 -9.20 -0.65 7.18
CA ASN A 5 -10.40 -1.18 6.53
C ASN A 5 -11.17 -0.14 5.71
N HIS A 6 -10.42 0.82 5.13
CA HIS A 6 -11.06 1.83 4.30
C HIS A 6 -11.36 1.32 2.88
N LEU A 7 -10.78 0.19 2.50
CA LEU A 7 -11.04 -0.43 1.21
C LEU A 7 -12.13 -1.48 1.33
N SER A 8 -13.06 -1.50 0.37
CA SER A 8 -14.02 -2.58 0.30
C SER A 8 -13.32 -3.87 -0.15
N GLN A 9 -13.99 -5.01 0.05
CA GLN A 9 -13.43 -6.30 -0.35
C GLN A 9 -13.12 -6.33 -1.85
N ASN A 10 -14.02 -5.77 -2.66
CA ASN A 10 -13.80 -5.72 -4.12
C ASN A 10 -12.61 -4.84 -4.49
N GLN A 11 -12.47 -3.70 -3.85
CA GLN A 11 -11.34 -2.80 -4.10
C GLN A 11 -10.02 -3.45 -3.71
N LYS A 12 -10.01 -4.13 -2.57
CA LYS A 12 -8.82 -4.83 -2.09
C LYS A 12 -8.39 -5.91 -3.08
N GLN A 13 -9.34 -6.69 -3.57
CA GLN A 13 -9.05 -7.74 -4.53
C GLN A 13 -8.54 -7.18 -5.87
N ARG A 14 -9.07 -6.05 -6.30
CA ARG A 14 -8.59 -5.39 -7.51
C ARG A 14 -7.15 -4.93 -7.36
N LEU A 15 -6.81 -4.40 -6.20
CA LEU A 15 -5.43 -3.97 -5.92
C LEU A 15 -4.48 -5.16 -5.89
N ILE A 16 -4.89 -6.27 -5.29
CA ILE A 16 -4.07 -7.48 -5.27
C ILE A 16 -3.85 -8.01 -6.68
N LYS A 17 -4.89 -8.00 -7.50
CA LYS A 17 -4.78 -8.42 -8.88
C LYS A 17 -3.82 -7.52 -9.65
N LEU A 18 -3.94 -6.22 -9.48
CA LEU A 18 -3.04 -5.26 -10.11
C LEU A 18 -1.59 -5.50 -9.68
N LEU A 19 -1.38 -5.78 -8.41
CA LEU A 19 -0.05 -6.08 -7.88
C LEU A 19 0.57 -7.29 -8.58
N LYS A 20 -0.23 -8.33 -8.82
CA LYS A 20 0.25 -9.56 -9.46
C LYS A 20 0.52 -9.38 -10.95
N GLU A 21 -0.26 -8.54 -11.62
CA GLU A 21 -0.21 -8.40 -13.07
C GLU A 21 0.69 -7.28 -13.56
N SER A 22 0.98 -6.29 -12.71
CA SER A 22 1.74 -5.12 -13.11
C SER A 22 3.23 -5.41 -13.11
N ASP A 23 3.93 -4.98 -14.16
CA ASP A 23 5.38 -5.03 -14.25
C ASP A 23 6.01 -3.71 -13.81
N ASP A 24 5.21 -2.70 -13.54
CA ASP A 24 5.69 -1.38 -13.17
C ASP A 24 5.98 -1.35 -11.66
N ASN A 25 7.25 -1.15 -11.30
CA ASN A 25 7.66 -1.12 -9.90
C ASN A 25 6.98 0.01 -9.12
N TYR A 26 6.75 1.14 -9.76
CA TYR A 26 6.07 2.28 -9.12
C TYR A 26 4.64 1.90 -8.74
N VAL A 27 3.90 1.29 -9.67
CA VAL A 27 2.52 0.87 -9.43
C VAL A 27 2.48 -0.17 -8.31
N ARG A 28 3.37 -1.16 -8.35
CA ARG A 28 3.41 -2.20 -7.34
C ARG A 28 3.70 -1.64 -5.95
N GLU A 29 4.63 -0.69 -5.88
CA GLU A 29 4.95 -0.03 -4.62
C GLU A 29 3.75 0.70 -4.06
N LYS A 30 3.06 1.48 -4.88
CA LYS A 30 1.88 2.24 -4.44
C LYS A 30 0.75 1.31 -3.99
N VAL A 31 0.54 0.22 -4.71
CA VAL A 31 -0.49 -0.75 -4.34
C VAL A 31 -0.18 -1.39 -2.99
N LEU A 32 1.07 -1.76 -2.76
CA LEU A 32 1.49 -2.33 -1.47
C LEU A 32 1.27 -1.34 -0.33
N ILE A 33 1.61 -0.08 -0.55
CA ILE A 33 1.41 0.96 0.46
C ILE A 33 -0.07 1.07 0.81
N LEU A 34 -0.94 1.10 -0.19
CA LEU A 34 -2.38 1.19 0.04
C LEU A 34 -2.91 -0.01 0.83
N LEU A 35 -2.45 -1.20 0.49
CA LEU A 35 -2.87 -2.41 1.19
C LEU A 35 -2.40 -2.41 2.64
N LEU A 36 -1.18 -1.95 2.89
CA LEU A 36 -0.64 -1.87 4.24
C LEU A 36 -1.38 -0.84 5.08
N ILE A 37 -1.72 0.31 4.49
CA ILE A 37 -2.53 1.32 5.18
C ILE A 37 -3.89 0.74 5.54
N ASN A 38 -4.52 0.03 4.62
CA ASN A 38 -5.80 -0.62 4.88
C ASN A 38 -5.71 -1.63 6.03
N ASP A 39 -4.54 -2.24 6.20
CA ASP A 39 -4.28 -3.20 7.28
C ASP A 39 -4.00 -2.53 8.62
N GLY A 40 -3.97 -1.20 8.64
CA GLY A 40 -3.80 -0.43 9.87
C GLY A 40 -2.37 -0.05 10.18
N LYS A 41 -1.45 -0.19 9.23
CA LYS A 41 -0.06 0.19 9.42
C LYS A 41 0.11 1.69 9.34
N THR A 42 1.03 2.23 10.14
CA THR A 42 1.38 3.64 10.05
C THR A 42 2.33 3.88 8.89
N TYR A 43 2.44 5.13 8.43
CA TYR A 43 3.38 5.49 7.39
C TYR A 43 4.82 5.15 7.79
N ARG A 44 5.15 5.35 9.06
CA ARG A 44 6.49 5.02 9.55
C ARG A 44 6.76 3.51 9.44
N GLU A 45 5.80 2.69 9.86
CA GLU A 45 5.93 1.25 9.75
C GLU A 45 6.10 0.80 8.31
N ILE A 46 5.34 1.41 7.40
CA ILE A 46 5.42 1.08 5.98
C ILE A 46 6.79 1.48 5.42
N SER A 47 7.29 2.67 5.76
CA SER A 47 8.59 3.11 5.27
C SER A 47 9.71 2.20 5.76
N GLU A 48 9.64 1.73 6.98
CA GLU A 48 10.63 0.81 7.52
C GLU A 48 10.55 -0.55 6.85
N PHE A 49 9.33 -1.06 6.66
CA PHE A 49 9.11 -2.36 6.05
C PHE A 49 9.60 -2.40 4.60
N MET A 50 9.32 -1.35 3.86
CA MET A 50 9.67 -1.28 2.44
C MET A 50 11.04 -0.65 2.18
N GLU A 51 11.71 -0.18 3.23
CA GLU A 51 13.02 0.47 3.13
C GLU A 51 13.00 1.67 2.18
N ILE A 52 11.92 2.45 2.25
CA ILE A 52 11.76 3.65 1.43
C ILE A 52 11.60 4.87 2.34
N ALA A 53 11.78 6.06 1.76
CA ALA A 53 11.64 7.28 2.53
C ALA A 53 10.20 7.49 2.98
N TYR A 54 10.02 8.00 4.21
CA TYR A 54 8.71 8.33 4.74
C TYR A 54 7.91 9.23 3.80
N THR A 55 8.59 10.20 3.18
CA THR A 55 7.94 11.12 2.25
C THR A 55 7.38 10.39 1.03
N THR A 56 8.02 9.32 0.60
CA THR A 56 7.52 8.51 -0.51
C THR A 56 6.22 7.81 -0.13
N VAL A 57 6.11 7.34 1.10
CA VAL A 57 4.89 6.68 1.58
C VAL A 57 3.75 7.69 1.70
N ALA A 58 4.03 8.87 2.26
CA ALA A 58 3.02 9.89 2.52
C ALA A 58 2.60 10.66 1.27
N ASP A 59 3.38 10.61 0.25
CA ASP A 59 3.16 11.39 -0.98
C ASP A 59 2.00 10.83 -1.83
#